data_1a85aa99773dcdacc25721a8eeccfa50
#
_entry.id   1a85aa99773dcdacc25721a8eeccfa50
#
_cell.length_a   1.000
_cell.length_b   1.000
_cell.length_c   1.000
_cell.angle_alpha   90.00
_cell.angle_beta   90.00
_cell.angle_gamma   90.00
#
_symmetry.space_group_name_H-M   'P 1'
#
loop_
_entity.id
_entity.type
_entity.pdbx_description
1 polymer ?
#
loop_
_entity_poly.entity_id
_entity_poly.type
_entity_poly.pdbx_seq_one_letter_code
_entity_poly.pdbx_strand_id
1 'polypeptide(L)'
;MLAPRAGVMFGKKTAAIALFTGALAIGITPLTITLMGIAPPPGSQAMFYIIFVETFFNGAMAVATGVLLSSMIADVVEDAEVKTGRRSEGLLFSADNLFKKIVSGMGIFVSGSLLAFVNFPANAKRGQVDPDILRELALIYLPIATALYGIAILCLFAFKIDKATHESNLIKLQDAAALAELSGADDQVGGLPGVAGGAAPIAPRG
;
A
#
# COMPACT_ATOMS: atom_id res chain seq x y z
N MET A 1 -5.40 -3.83 15.47
CA MET A 1 -4.13 -3.25 15.99
C MET A 1 -2.90 -4.18 15.84
N LEU A 2 -2.97 -5.29 15.08
CA LEU A 2 -1.83 -6.22 14.88
C LEU A 2 -0.89 -5.78 13.74
N ALA A 3 -1.42 -5.21 12.64
CA ALA A 3 -0.63 -4.82 11.48
C ALA A 3 0.48 -3.78 11.76
N PRO A 4 0.25 -2.69 12.53
CA PRO A 4 1.31 -1.74 12.86
C PRO A 4 2.43 -2.36 13.71
N ARG A 5 2.08 -3.28 14.64
CA ARG A 5 3.06 -3.97 15.48
C ARG A 5 3.94 -4.94 14.70
N ALA A 6 3.38 -5.66 13.73
CA ALA A 6 4.16 -6.54 12.85
C ALA A 6 5.15 -5.74 11.98
N GLY A 7 4.73 -4.56 11.46
CA GLY A 7 5.61 -3.66 10.72
C GLY A 7 6.78 -3.12 11.54
N VAL A 8 6.58 -2.87 12.84
CA VAL A 8 7.64 -2.41 13.75
C VAL A 8 8.64 -3.53 14.10
N MET A 9 8.15 -4.77 14.26
CA MET A 9 9.00 -5.91 14.68
C MET A 9 9.82 -6.51 13.53
N PHE A 10 9.22 -6.67 12.34
CA PHE A 10 9.82 -7.38 11.20
C PHE A 10 10.20 -6.48 10.03
N GLY A 11 9.92 -5.18 10.12
CA GLY A 11 10.03 -4.24 9.01
C GLY A 11 8.79 -4.26 8.09
N LYS A 12 8.38 -3.10 7.61
CA LYS A 12 7.17 -2.91 6.80
C LYS A 12 7.16 -3.78 5.53
N LYS A 13 8.32 -3.88 4.87
CA LYS A 13 8.52 -4.70 3.66
C LYS A 13 8.27 -6.18 3.92
N THR A 14 8.90 -6.76 4.94
CA THR A 14 8.77 -8.18 5.28
C THR A 14 7.34 -8.51 5.70
N ALA A 15 6.69 -7.64 6.49
CA ALA A 15 5.30 -7.80 6.88
C ALA A 15 4.36 -7.74 5.66
N ALA A 16 4.58 -6.83 4.71
CA ALA A 16 3.79 -6.76 3.49
C ALA A 16 3.95 -8.03 2.63
N ILE A 17 5.17 -8.52 2.43
CA ILE A 17 5.44 -9.77 1.70
C ILE A 17 4.74 -10.95 2.37
N ALA A 18 4.81 -11.07 3.70
CA ALA A 18 4.15 -12.13 4.44
C ALA A 18 2.62 -12.09 4.28
N LEU A 19 2.02 -10.88 4.32
CA LEU A 19 0.58 -10.70 4.12
C LEU A 19 0.16 -11.03 2.68
N PHE A 20 0.92 -10.60 1.65
CA PHE A 20 0.63 -10.96 0.27
C PHE A 20 0.74 -12.46 0.03
N THR A 21 1.78 -13.11 0.57
CA THR A 21 1.97 -14.56 0.44
C THR A 21 0.85 -15.32 1.18
N GLY A 22 0.49 -14.87 2.38
CA GLY A 22 -0.62 -15.44 3.14
C GLY A 22 -1.97 -15.26 2.46
N ALA A 23 -2.25 -14.09 1.92
CA ALA A 23 -3.48 -13.80 1.17
C ALA A 23 -3.58 -14.67 -0.09
N LEU A 24 -2.48 -14.83 -0.83
CA LEU A 24 -2.43 -15.74 -1.97
C LEU A 24 -2.72 -17.18 -1.53
N ALA A 25 -2.00 -17.70 -0.53
CA ALA A 25 -2.16 -19.08 -0.08
C ALA A 25 -3.59 -19.38 0.37
N ILE A 26 -4.21 -18.47 1.14
CA ILE A 26 -5.60 -18.60 1.59
C ILE A 26 -6.56 -18.45 0.42
N GLY A 27 -6.36 -17.46 -0.44
CA GLY A 27 -7.28 -17.16 -1.55
C GLY A 27 -7.34 -18.24 -2.62
N ILE A 28 -6.23 -18.96 -2.88
CA ILE A 28 -6.24 -20.08 -3.84
C ILE A 28 -6.77 -21.39 -3.26
N THR A 29 -6.90 -21.51 -1.93
CA THR A 29 -7.29 -22.78 -1.26
C THR A 29 -8.63 -23.32 -1.74
N PRO A 30 -9.76 -22.56 -1.79
CA PRO A 30 -11.05 -23.10 -2.23
C PRO A 30 -11.03 -23.62 -3.67
N LEU A 31 -10.32 -22.94 -4.55
CA LEU A 31 -10.19 -23.33 -5.95
C LEU A 31 -9.31 -24.58 -6.09
N THR A 32 -8.21 -24.63 -5.36
CA THR A 32 -7.29 -25.78 -5.39
C THR A 32 -7.97 -27.06 -4.90
N ILE A 33 -8.69 -27.03 -3.77
CA ILE A 33 -9.42 -28.19 -3.28
C ILE A 33 -10.55 -28.63 -4.23
N THR A 34 -11.16 -27.67 -4.95
CA THR A 34 -12.18 -27.96 -5.98
C THR A 34 -11.54 -28.67 -7.17
N LEU A 35 -10.40 -28.20 -7.66
CA LEU A 35 -9.67 -28.83 -8.76
C LEU A 35 -9.15 -30.24 -8.40
N MET A 36 -8.77 -30.45 -7.15
CA MET A 36 -8.34 -31.75 -6.65
C MET A 36 -9.51 -32.74 -6.43
N GLY A 37 -10.74 -32.28 -6.56
CA GLY A 37 -11.94 -33.11 -6.37
C GLY A 37 -12.24 -33.48 -4.90
N ILE A 38 -11.58 -32.84 -3.94
CA ILE A 38 -11.77 -33.06 -2.50
C ILE A 38 -12.69 -32.03 -1.85
N ALA A 39 -13.13 -31.03 -2.62
CA ALA A 39 -14.05 -30.00 -2.14
C ALA A 39 -15.43 -30.58 -1.81
N PRO A 40 -16.11 -30.06 -0.78
CA PRO A 40 -17.52 -30.36 -0.54
C PRO A 40 -18.37 -29.98 -1.76
N PRO A 41 -19.55 -30.64 -1.93
CA PRO A 41 -20.44 -30.35 -3.06
C PRO A 41 -20.77 -28.85 -3.18
N PRO A 42 -20.78 -28.28 -4.40
CA PRO A 42 -21.16 -26.90 -4.62
C PRO A 42 -22.54 -26.58 -4.02
N GLY A 43 -22.67 -25.49 -3.30
CA GLY A 43 -23.91 -25.12 -2.61
C GLY A 43 -24.13 -25.76 -1.24
N SER A 44 -23.25 -26.66 -0.80
CA SER A 44 -23.31 -27.25 0.55
C SER A 44 -22.97 -26.23 1.65
N GLN A 45 -23.42 -26.51 2.88
CA GLN A 45 -23.11 -25.69 4.04
C GLN A 45 -21.59 -25.72 4.38
N ALA A 46 -20.95 -26.86 4.16
CA ALA A 46 -19.51 -27.01 4.36
C ALA A 46 -18.71 -26.11 3.39
N MET A 47 -19.06 -26.08 2.11
CA MET A 47 -18.44 -25.20 1.13
C MET A 47 -18.68 -23.72 1.45
N PHE A 48 -19.87 -23.38 1.96
CA PHE A 48 -20.15 -22.02 2.43
C PHE A 48 -19.20 -21.58 3.54
N TYR A 49 -18.95 -22.43 4.56
CA TYR A 49 -18.03 -22.09 5.64
C TYR A 49 -16.58 -21.96 5.17
N ILE A 50 -16.14 -22.79 4.24
CA ILE A 50 -14.79 -22.68 3.65
C ILE A 50 -14.62 -21.33 2.98
N ILE A 51 -15.56 -20.92 2.12
CA ILE A 51 -15.53 -19.63 1.43
C ILE A 51 -15.65 -18.46 2.42
N PHE A 52 -16.52 -18.59 3.43
CA PHE A 52 -16.71 -17.56 4.45
C PHE A 52 -15.43 -17.30 5.24
N VAL A 53 -14.76 -18.35 5.71
CA VAL A 53 -13.51 -18.25 6.46
C VAL A 53 -12.39 -17.69 5.57
N GLU A 54 -12.29 -18.18 4.34
CA GLU A 54 -11.34 -17.66 3.35
C GLU A 54 -11.53 -16.17 3.14
N THR A 55 -12.75 -15.76 2.78
CA THR A 55 -13.07 -14.35 2.50
C THR A 55 -12.81 -13.44 3.69
N PHE A 56 -13.11 -13.91 4.91
CA PHE A 56 -12.85 -13.17 6.14
C PHE A 56 -11.35 -12.91 6.35
N PHE A 57 -10.54 -13.97 6.27
CA PHE A 57 -9.09 -13.82 6.46
C PHE A 57 -8.42 -13.07 5.31
N ASN A 58 -8.83 -13.32 4.08
CA ASN A 58 -8.32 -12.60 2.90
C ASN A 58 -8.64 -11.11 2.99
N GLY A 59 -9.88 -10.74 3.36
CA GLY A 59 -10.28 -9.36 3.60
C GLY A 59 -9.49 -8.70 4.70
N ALA A 60 -9.27 -9.38 5.83
CA ALA A 60 -8.45 -8.86 6.93
C ALA A 60 -6.99 -8.60 6.48
N MET A 61 -6.40 -9.52 5.72
CA MET A 61 -5.06 -9.36 5.15
C MET A 61 -5.00 -8.22 4.14
N ALA A 62 -6.02 -8.05 3.30
CA ALA A 62 -6.09 -6.95 2.34
C ALA A 62 -6.10 -5.58 3.03
N VAL A 63 -6.89 -5.42 4.10
CA VAL A 63 -6.92 -4.19 4.91
C VAL A 63 -5.56 -3.96 5.56
N ALA A 64 -4.98 -4.98 6.19
CA ALA A 64 -3.66 -4.87 6.83
C ALA A 64 -2.56 -4.47 5.82
N THR A 65 -2.57 -5.07 4.65
CA THR A 65 -1.66 -4.74 3.55
C THR A 65 -1.85 -3.30 3.08
N GLY A 66 -3.09 -2.84 2.92
CA GLY A 66 -3.40 -1.46 2.55
C GLY A 66 -2.82 -0.43 3.53
N VAL A 67 -2.92 -0.70 4.84
CA VAL A 67 -2.31 0.15 5.89
C VAL A 67 -0.79 0.17 5.76
N LEU A 68 -0.14 -0.99 5.57
CA LEU A 68 1.32 -1.05 5.40
C LEU A 68 1.78 -0.32 4.14
N LEU A 69 1.11 -0.52 3.00
CA LEU A 69 1.45 0.17 1.75
C LEU A 69 1.30 1.69 1.88
N SER A 70 0.23 2.18 2.52
CA SER A 70 0.07 3.61 2.78
C SER A 70 1.20 4.17 3.65
N SER A 71 1.65 3.41 4.66
CA SER A 71 2.82 3.78 5.47
C SER A 71 4.13 3.76 4.65
N MET A 72 4.28 2.83 3.70
CA MET A 72 5.46 2.81 2.81
C MET A 72 5.45 3.97 1.81
N ILE A 73 4.27 4.42 1.37
CA ILE A 73 4.15 5.64 0.53
C ILE A 73 4.58 6.88 1.35
N ALA A 74 4.22 6.97 2.62
CA ALA A 74 4.68 8.05 3.48
C ALA A 74 6.22 8.07 3.61
N ASP A 75 6.87 6.91 3.75
CA ASP A 75 8.33 6.80 3.76
C ASP A 75 8.95 7.32 2.43
N VAL A 76 8.29 7.07 1.29
CA VAL A 76 8.72 7.61 -0.02
C VAL A 76 8.56 9.13 -0.08
N VAL A 77 7.48 9.68 0.52
CA VAL A 77 7.28 11.13 0.61
C VAL A 77 8.43 11.79 1.38
N GLU A 78 8.78 11.23 2.55
CA GLU A 78 9.89 11.73 3.38
C GLU A 78 11.24 11.63 2.65
N ASP A 79 11.53 10.51 1.98
CA ASP A 79 12.76 10.34 1.20
C ASP A 79 12.83 11.33 0.03
N ALA A 80 11.71 11.58 -0.64
CA ALA A 80 11.62 12.59 -1.68
C ALA A 80 11.84 14.02 -1.15
N GLU A 81 11.27 14.35 0.02
CA GLU A 81 11.43 15.64 0.68
C GLU A 81 12.90 15.91 1.05
N VAL A 82 13.57 14.92 1.64
CA VAL A 82 15.02 15.02 1.95
C VAL A 82 15.86 15.28 0.69
N LYS A 83 15.51 14.64 -0.44
CA LYS A 83 16.27 14.76 -1.70
C LYS A 83 15.97 16.02 -2.50
N THR A 84 14.75 16.52 -2.43
CA THR A 84 14.28 17.60 -3.32
C THR A 84 14.00 18.93 -2.59
N GLY A 85 13.96 18.92 -1.25
CA GLY A 85 13.52 20.04 -0.44
C GLY A 85 12.04 20.39 -0.59
N ARG A 86 11.24 19.52 -1.22
CA ARG A 86 9.82 19.77 -1.49
C ARG A 86 8.96 18.61 -0.99
N ARG A 87 7.95 18.92 -0.18
CA ARG A 87 6.99 17.94 0.29
C ARG A 87 5.90 17.68 -0.77
N SER A 88 5.98 16.54 -1.44
CA SER A 88 5.09 16.14 -2.54
C SER A 88 4.01 15.13 -2.11
N GLU A 89 3.58 15.18 -0.84
CA GLU A 89 2.63 14.23 -0.23
C GLU A 89 1.32 14.13 -1.04
N GLY A 90 0.70 15.26 -1.34
CA GLY A 90 -0.56 15.30 -2.10
C GLY A 90 -0.45 14.68 -3.50
N LEU A 91 0.69 14.88 -4.17
CA LEU A 91 0.93 14.31 -5.50
C LEU A 91 1.05 12.78 -5.44
N LEU A 92 1.83 12.25 -4.49
CA LEU A 92 2.07 10.81 -4.35
C LEU A 92 0.80 10.06 -3.94
N PHE A 93 0.04 10.57 -2.96
CA PHE A 93 -1.23 9.96 -2.59
C PHE A 93 -2.31 10.10 -3.66
N SER A 94 -2.32 11.17 -4.43
CA SER A 94 -3.22 11.33 -5.59
C SER A 94 -2.90 10.32 -6.69
N ALA A 95 -1.61 10.10 -6.97
CA ALA A 95 -1.17 9.08 -7.92
C ALA A 95 -1.56 7.66 -7.44
N ASP A 96 -1.34 7.33 -6.17
CA ASP A 96 -1.77 6.04 -5.58
C ASP A 96 -3.28 5.83 -5.74
N ASN A 97 -4.09 6.83 -5.39
CA ASN A 97 -5.54 6.76 -5.55
C ASN A 97 -5.98 6.61 -7.01
N LEU A 98 -5.31 7.30 -7.94
CA LEU A 98 -5.58 7.16 -9.38
C LEU A 98 -5.28 5.75 -9.85
N PHE A 99 -4.11 5.19 -9.51
CA PHE A 99 -3.75 3.81 -9.86
C PHE A 99 -4.70 2.80 -9.28
N LYS A 100 -5.12 2.94 -8.01
CA LYS A 100 -6.11 2.07 -7.38
C LYS A 100 -7.44 2.06 -8.15
N LYS A 101 -7.92 3.23 -8.60
CA LYS A 101 -9.15 3.34 -9.40
C LYS A 101 -9.01 2.68 -10.78
N ILE A 102 -7.88 2.91 -11.46
CA ILE A 102 -7.61 2.29 -12.77
C ILE A 102 -7.57 0.77 -12.63
N VAL A 103 -6.79 0.25 -11.68
CA VAL A 103 -6.65 -1.20 -11.46
C VAL A 103 -7.99 -1.82 -11.05
N SER A 104 -8.78 -1.15 -10.20
CA SER A 104 -10.12 -1.63 -9.83
C SER A 104 -11.05 -1.73 -11.04
N GLY A 105 -11.07 -0.72 -11.90
CA GLY A 105 -11.87 -0.74 -13.13
C GLY A 105 -11.42 -1.85 -14.09
N MET A 106 -10.12 -2.01 -14.29
CA MET A 106 -9.55 -3.10 -15.08
C MET A 106 -9.90 -4.48 -14.49
N GLY A 107 -9.87 -4.62 -13.17
CA GLY A 107 -10.23 -5.85 -12.47
C GLY A 107 -11.68 -6.26 -12.75
N ILE A 108 -12.63 -5.32 -12.71
CA ILE A 108 -14.04 -5.58 -13.05
C ILE A 108 -14.17 -6.03 -14.51
N PHE A 109 -13.49 -5.33 -15.44
CA PHE A 109 -13.51 -5.69 -16.85
C PHE A 109 -12.95 -7.08 -17.12
N VAL A 110 -11.78 -7.41 -16.54
CA VAL A 110 -11.15 -8.72 -16.67
C VAL A 110 -12.02 -9.81 -16.09
N SER A 111 -12.61 -9.59 -14.90
CA SER A 111 -13.50 -10.56 -14.25
C SER A 111 -14.74 -10.84 -15.11
N GLY A 112 -15.36 -9.80 -15.66
CA GLY A 112 -16.49 -9.96 -16.57
C GLY A 112 -16.12 -10.70 -17.85
N SER A 113 -14.94 -10.41 -18.41
CA SER A 113 -14.43 -11.09 -19.61
C SER A 113 -14.14 -12.57 -19.36
N LEU A 114 -13.58 -12.92 -18.19
CA LEU A 114 -13.36 -14.30 -17.79
C LEU A 114 -14.68 -15.08 -17.65
N LEU A 115 -15.70 -14.50 -17.01
CA LEU A 115 -17.01 -15.13 -16.89
C LEU A 115 -17.67 -15.33 -18.26
N ALA A 116 -17.54 -14.34 -19.16
CA ALA A 116 -18.04 -14.48 -20.53
C ALA A 116 -17.29 -15.55 -21.31
N PHE A 117 -15.98 -15.65 -21.15
CA PHE A 117 -15.14 -16.64 -21.83
C PHE A 117 -15.53 -18.08 -21.50
N VAL A 118 -15.81 -18.38 -20.21
CA VAL A 118 -16.23 -19.71 -19.78
C VAL A 118 -17.75 -19.93 -19.91
N ASN A 119 -18.47 -19.03 -20.58
CA ASN A 119 -19.92 -19.09 -20.74
C ASN A 119 -20.68 -19.22 -19.41
N PHE A 120 -20.23 -18.50 -18.36
CA PHE A 120 -20.87 -18.56 -17.06
C PHE A 120 -22.31 -18.05 -17.12
N PRO A 121 -23.33 -18.80 -16.61
CA PRO A 121 -24.72 -18.41 -16.73
C PRO A 121 -25.02 -17.09 -16.01
N ALA A 122 -25.61 -16.11 -16.72
CA ALA A 122 -25.94 -14.80 -16.14
C ALA A 122 -26.92 -14.86 -14.95
N ASN A 123 -27.79 -15.87 -14.93
CA ASN A 123 -28.78 -16.10 -13.86
C ASN A 123 -28.45 -17.35 -13.02
N ALA A 124 -27.16 -17.60 -12.78
CA ALA A 124 -26.70 -18.75 -12.02
C ALA A 124 -27.33 -18.78 -10.62
N LYS A 125 -28.00 -19.91 -10.28
CA LYS A 125 -28.47 -20.16 -8.93
C LYS A 125 -27.44 -21.00 -8.18
N ARG A 126 -27.47 -20.91 -6.86
CA ARG A 126 -26.57 -21.65 -5.99
C ARG A 126 -26.67 -23.15 -6.24
N GLY A 127 -25.55 -23.79 -6.54
CA GLY A 127 -25.48 -25.24 -6.78
C GLY A 127 -26.00 -25.72 -8.14
N GLN A 128 -26.35 -24.80 -9.06
CA GLN A 128 -26.89 -25.17 -10.39
C GLN A 128 -25.90 -24.89 -11.54
N VAL A 129 -24.72 -24.39 -11.24
CA VAL A 129 -23.67 -24.18 -12.26
C VAL A 129 -22.98 -25.51 -12.54
N ASP A 130 -22.77 -25.79 -13.83
CA ASP A 130 -22.07 -26.99 -14.27
C ASP A 130 -20.66 -27.05 -13.64
N PRO A 131 -20.29 -28.19 -13.01
CA PRO A 131 -18.95 -28.37 -12.45
C PRO A 131 -17.82 -28.14 -13.45
N ASP A 132 -18.02 -28.42 -14.73
CA ASP A 132 -17.00 -28.21 -15.77
C ASP A 132 -16.74 -26.73 -16.01
N ILE A 133 -17.77 -25.88 -15.98
CA ILE A 133 -17.62 -24.41 -16.06
C ILE A 133 -16.84 -23.88 -14.86
N LEU A 134 -17.13 -24.38 -13.66
CA LEU A 134 -16.41 -23.99 -12.44
C LEU A 134 -14.95 -24.41 -12.49
N ARG A 135 -14.67 -25.60 -13.02
CA ARG A 135 -13.33 -26.12 -13.21
C ARG A 135 -12.54 -25.28 -14.23
N GLU A 136 -13.14 -24.97 -15.37
CA GLU A 136 -12.50 -24.14 -16.41
C GLU A 136 -12.20 -22.75 -15.87
N LEU A 137 -13.14 -22.12 -15.17
CA LEU A 137 -12.92 -20.82 -14.52
C LEU A 137 -11.75 -20.87 -13.53
N ALA A 138 -11.68 -21.91 -12.69
CA ALA A 138 -10.62 -22.09 -11.73
C ALA A 138 -9.25 -22.28 -12.40
N LEU A 139 -9.18 -23.06 -13.49
CA LEU A 139 -7.95 -23.30 -14.26
C LEU A 139 -7.40 -22.04 -14.92
N ILE A 140 -8.27 -21.11 -15.32
CA ILE A 140 -7.85 -19.83 -15.91
C ILE A 140 -7.51 -18.81 -14.82
N TYR A 141 -8.35 -18.71 -13.79
CA TYR A 141 -8.18 -17.71 -12.72
C TYR A 141 -6.94 -17.97 -11.86
N LEU A 142 -6.67 -19.23 -11.51
CA LEU A 142 -5.58 -19.59 -10.59
C LEU A 142 -4.19 -19.12 -11.06
N PRO A 143 -3.76 -19.39 -12.31
CA PRO A 143 -2.46 -18.91 -12.80
C PRO A 143 -2.42 -17.39 -12.92
N ILE A 144 -3.52 -16.74 -13.32
CA ILE A 144 -3.57 -15.27 -13.43
C ILE A 144 -3.41 -14.64 -12.04
N ALA A 145 -4.17 -15.10 -11.04
CA ALA A 145 -4.07 -14.61 -9.68
C ALA A 145 -2.66 -14.82 -9.10
N THR A 146 -2.11 -16.04 -9.26
CA THR A 146 -0.75 -16.37 -8.79
C THR A 146 0.30 -15.49 -9.45
N ALA A 147 0.20 -15.22 -10.74
CA ALA A 147 1.11 -14.34 -11.47
C ALA A 147 1.03 -12.90 -10.96
N LEU A 148 -0.18 -12.35 -10.77
CA LEU A 148 -0.38 -10.99 -10.25
C LEU A 148 0.18 -10.81 -8.83
N TYR A 149 -0.09 -11.76 -7.92
CA TYR A 149 0.49 -11.73 -6.59
C TYR A 149 2.02 -11.90 -6.62
N GLY A 150 2.53 -12.77 -7.51
CA GLY A 150 3.97 -12.93 -7.72
C GLY A 150 4.63 -11.63 -8.17
N ILE A 151 4.04 -10.93 -9.14
CA ILE A 151 4.52 -9.61 -9.59
C ILE A 151 4.51 -8.60 -8.44
N ALA A 152 3.43 -8.54 -7.65
CA ALA A 152 3.33 -7.64 -6.52
C ALA A 152 4.44 -7.92 -5.47
N ILE A 153 4.71 -9.18 -5.16
CA ILE A 153 5.79 -9.60 -4.26
C ILE A 153 7.15 -9.21 -4.84
N LEU A 154 7.39 -9.42 -6.13
CA LEU A 154 8.64 -9.02 -6.80
C LEU A 154 8.83 -7.49 -6.74
N CYS A 155 7.78 -6.70 -6.97
CA CYS A 155 7.84 -5.25 -6.81
C CYS A 155 8.21 -4.83 -5.39
N LEU A 156 7.70 -5.52 -4.36
CA LEU A 156 8.07 -5.27 -2.97
C LEU A 156 9.55 -5.59 -2.70
N PHE A 157 10.13 -6.59 -3.34
CA PHE A 157 11.58 -6.83 -3.24
C PHE A 157 12.42 -5.68 -3.80
N ALA A 158 11.94 -4.98 -4.80
CA ALA A 158 12.61 -3.79 -5.36
C ALA A 158 12.54 -2.56 -4.45
N PHE A 159 11.64 -2.53 -3.46
CA PHE A 159 11.54 -1.44 -2.49
C PHE A 159 12.77 -1.40 -1.58
N LYS A 160 13.51 -0.26 -1.57
CA LYS A 160 14.82 -0.13 -0.92
C LYS A 160 14.79 0.67 0.38
N ILE A 161 13.70 1.38 0.67
CA ILE A 161 13.59 2.18 1.90
C ILE A 161 13.35 1.21 3.07
N ASP A 162 14.37 1.03 3.89
CA ASP A 162 14.32 0.23 5.10
C ASP A 162 14.09 1.10 6.35
N LYS A 163 14.00 0.46 7.51
CA LYS A 163 13.78 1.15 8.78
C LYS A 163 14.89 2.15 9.09
N ALA A 164 16.15 1.82 8.81
CA ALA A 164 17.30 2.67 9.07
C ALA A 164 17.28 3.94 8.18
N THR A 165 16.91 3.79 6.92
CA THR A 165 16.74 4.92 5.99
C THR A 165 15.62 5.85 6.45
N HIS A 166 14.48 5.30 6.86
CA HIS A 166 13.36 6.07 7.39
C HIS A 166 13.76 6.87 8.64
N GLU A 167 14.39 6.24 9.65
CA GLU A 167 14.87 6.92 10.85
C GLU A 167 15.89 8.03 10.53
N SER A 168 16.81 7.77 9.61
CA SER A 168 17.79 8.77 9.14
C SER A 168 17.10 9.95 8.44
N ASN A 169 16.08 9.71 7.62
CA ASN A 169 15.34 10.76 6.93
C ASN A 169 14.55 11.64 7.92
N LEU A 170 13.93 11.06 8.93
CA LEU A 170 13.23 11.80 9.98
C LEU A 170 14.17 12.73 10.74
N ILE A 171 15.36 12.27 11.12
CA ILE A 171 16.38 13.11 11.80
C ILE A 171 16.77 14.28 10.90
N LYS A 172 17.08 14.03 9.62
CA LYS A 172 17.46 15.09 8.67
C LYS A 172 16.37 16.16 8.49
N LEU A 173 15.10 15.73 8.43
CA LEU A 173 13.97 16.66 8.30
C LEU A 173 13.76 17.48 9.59
N GLN A 174 13.95 16.87 10.78
CA GLN A 174 13.89 17.58 12.04
C GLN A 174 15.01 18.62 12.17
N ASP A 175 16.24 18.24 11.82
CA ASP A 175 17.39 19.16 11.83
C ASP A 175 17.18 20.33 10.85
N ALA A 176 16.68 20.06 9.65
CA ALA A 176 16.38 21.10 8.66
C ALA A 176 15.25 22.05 9.14
N ALA A 177 14.22 21.53 9.81
CA ALA A 177 13.16 22.36 10.39
C ALA A 177 13.69 23.24 11.53
N ALA A 178 14.51 22.69 12.43
CA ALA A 178 15.12 23.45 13.52
C ALA A 178 16.04 24.58 13.02
N LEU A 179 16.83 24.31 11.97
CA LEU A 179 17.68 25.35 11.34
C LEU A 179 16.84 26.46 10.69
N ALA A 180 15.71 26.11 10.05
CA ALA A 180 14.81 27.08 9.46
C ALA A 180 14.14 27.99 10.52
N GLU A 181 13.75 27.42 11.66
CA GLU A 181 13.21 28.19 12.78
C GLU A 181 14.26 29.17 13.37
N LEU A 182 15.51 28.72 13.54
CA LEU A 182 16.60 29.57 14.02
C LEU A 182 16.91 30.74 13.06
N SER A 183 16.95 30.45 11.75
CA SER A 183 17.18 31.47 10.74
C SER A 183 16.05 32.50 10.63
N GLY A 184 14.80 32.03 10.75
CA GLY A 184 13.60 32.89 10.76
C GLY A 184 13.51 33.76 12.04
N ALA A 185 14.04 33.30 13.17
CA ALA A 185 14.11 34.05 14.41
C ALA A 185 15.16 35.17 14.31
N ASP A 186 16.29 34.92 13.66
CA ASP A 186 17.35 35.95 13.43
C ASP A 186 16.84 37.06 12.51
N ASP A 187 16.08 36.77 11.47
CA ASP A 187 15.46 37.77 10.59
C ASP A 187 14.43 38.64 11.32
N GLN A 188 13.71 38.11 12.30
CA GLN A 188 12.78 38.87 13.12
C GLN A 188 13.45 39.76 14.15
N VAL A 189 14.59 39.35 14.69
CA VAL A 189 15.40 40.17 15.63
C VAL A 189 16.12 41.27 14.89
N GLY A 190 16.61 41.07 13.68
CA GLY A 190 17.26 42.11 12.84
C GLY A 190 16.31 43.18 12.30
N GLY A 191 14.98 42.88 12.29
CA GLY A 191 13.91 43.79 11.82
C GLY A 191 13.30 44.70 12.88
N LEU A 192 13.80 44.72 14.15
CA LEU A 192 13.31 45.64 15.15
C LEU A 192 13.86 47.05 14.89
N PRO A 193 13.00 48.06 14.60
CA PRO A 193 13.44 49.44 14.41
C PRO A 193 13.84 50.04 15.77
N GLY A 194 15.12 49.99 16.11
CA GLY A 194 15.58 50.57 17.39
C GLY A 194 17.04 50.36 17.76
N VAL A 195 17.82 49.54 17.06
CA VAL A 195 19.26 49.37 17.35
C VAL A 195 20.12 49.84 16.17
N ALA A 196 19.78 51.01 15.62
CA ALA A 196 20.73 51.83 14.90
C ALA A 196 21.42 52.71 15.93
N GLY A 197 22.49 52.20 16.53
CA GLY A 197 23.36 52.94 17.41
C GLY A 197 23.94 54.16 16.68
N GLY A 198 23.41 55.31 17.00
CA GLY A 198 23.92 56.58 16.59
C GLY A 198 25.32 56.80 17.16
N ALA A 199 26.33 56.58 16.37
CA ALA A 199 27.62 57.24 16.51
C ALA A 199 27.67 58.40 15.51
N ALA A 200 27.17 59.57 15.93
CA ALA A 200 27.41 60.81 15.21
C ALA A 200 28.93 61.14 15.25
N PRO A 201 29.58 61.48 14.10
CA PRO A 201 30.93 61.88 14.09
C PRO A 201 31.05 63.27 14.75
N ILE A 202 31.87 63.40 15.80
CA ILE A 202 32.21 64.64 16.44
C ILE A 202 33.07 65.48 15.43
N ALA A 203 32.51 66.60 14.96
CA ALA A 203 33.23 67.57 14.15
C ALA A 203 34.27 68.27 15.01
N PRO A 204 35.54 68.51 14.50
CA PRO A 204 36.54 69.27 15.19
C PRO A 204 36.13 70.75 15.16
N ARG A 205 36.11 71.38 16.35
CA ARG A 205 36.02 72.80 16.50
C ARG A 205 37.45 73.40 16.29
N GLY A 206 37.58 74.17 15.25
CA GLY A 206 38.66 75.14 15.06
C GLY A 206 38.27 76.50 15.60
#